data_e82980c1cd8220e3b3c3db6d95cf6edf
#
_entry.id   e82980c1cd8220e3b3c3db6d95cf6edf
#
_cell.length_a   1.000
_cell.length_b   1.000
_cell.length_c   1.000
_cell.angle_alpha   90.00
_cell.angle_beta   90.00
_cell.angle_gamma   90.00
#
_symmetry.space_group_name_H-M   'P 1'
#
loop_
_entity.id
_entity.type
_entity.pdbx_description
1 polymer ?
#
loop_
_entity_poly.entity_id
_entity_poly.type
_entity_poly.pdbx_seq_one_letter_code
_entity_poly.pdbx_strand_id
1 'polypeptide(L)'
;ETQAENVIREMIMNHYNHPSIYIWGILNECASETEFGRSCYQKQFALIRQLDATRPCTFASCKFFQDICFDLPDVISCNIYPRWYVDKPVQQYLAEVCDWIKEDGKGKDKPFIVSEIGAGALYGCHNSYHGKWTEEYQAEALAEQLTACLESSECMGVYIWQFCDVRVSSEWFAGRPREMNNKGIVDEYRRPKLAYEKVKEIFQKY
;
A
#
# COMPACT_ATOMS: atom_id res chain seq x y z
N GLU A 1 8.40 13.98 17.69
CA GLU A 1 7.09 14.60 17.42
C GLU A 1 7.24 15.86 16.59
N THR A 2 8.02 16.84 17.01
CA THR A 2 8.15 18.16 16.33
C THR A 2 8.53 18.07 14.86
N GLN A 3 9.41 17.13 14.47
CA GLN A 3 9.78 16.95 13.06
C GLN A 3 8.59 16.44 12.22
N ALA A 4 7.86 15.44 12.71
CA ALA A 4 6.69 14.92 12.02
C ALA A 4 5.58 15.99 11.89
N GLU A 5 5.36 16.78 12.94
CA GLU A 5 4.42 17.89 12.91
C GLU A 5 4.81 18.96 11.89
N ASN A 6 6.10 19.31 11.80
CA ASN A 6 6.59 20.28 10.81
C ASN A 6 6.36 19.77 9.39
N VAL A 7 6.67 18.49 9.10
CA VAL A 7 6.43 17.88 7.80
C VAL A 7 4.94 17.90 7.42
N ILE A 8 4.05 17.59 8.38
CA ILE A 8 2.60 17.65 8.15
C ILE A 8 2.15 19.09 7.83
N ARG A 9 2.64 20.09 8.59
CA ARG A 9 2.34 21.50 8.34
C ARG A 9 2.81 21.93 6.95
N GLU A 10 4.05 21.65 6.60
CA GLU A 10 4.60 21.96 5.29
C GLU A 10 3.81 21.29 4.16
N MET A 11 3.49 20.02 4.29
CA MET A 11 2.70 19.27 3.32
C MET A 11 1.35 19.94 3.07
N ILE A 12 0.60 20.20 4.13
CA ILE A 12 -0.76 20.75 3.99
C ILE A 12 -0.71 22.20 3.50
N MET A 13 0.14 23.05 4.09
CA MET A 13 0.21 24.46 3.73
C MET A 13 0.67 24.69 2.30
N ASN A 14 1.60 23.89 1.79
CA ASN A 14 2.09 24.00 0.42
C ASN A 14 1.11 23.43 -0.62
N HIS A 15 0.26 22.48 -0.23
CA HIS A 15 -0.58 21.74 -1.16
C HIS A 15 -2.08 21.92 -0.93
N TYR A 16 -2.49 22.74 0.03
CA TYR A 16 -3.89 22.94 0.39
C TYR A 16 -4.78 23.32 -0.81
N ASN A 17 -4.30 24.14 -1.73
CA ASN A 17 -5.04 24.62 -2.89
C ASN A 17 -4.98 23.69 -4.12
N HIS A 18 -4.40 22.48 -4.01
CA HIS A 18 -4.39 21.53 -5.11
C HIS A 18 -5.70 20.72 -5.13
N PRO A 19 -6.59 20.91 -6.11
CA PRO A 19 -7.89 20.24 -6.15
C PRO A 19 -7.80 18.74 -6.41
N SER A 20 -6.67 18.24 -6.92
CA SER A 20 -6.42 16.82 -7.15
C SER A 20 -6.07 16.05 -5.87
N ILE A 21 -5.77 16.75 -4.77
CA ILE A 21 -5.57 16.11 -3.47
C ILE A 21 -6.91 15.95 -2.79
N TYR A 22 -7.33 14.73 -2.54
CA TYR A 22 -8.62 14.41 -1.91
C TYR A 22 -8.50 13.64 -0.59
N ILE A 23 -7.32 13.09 -0.27
CA ILE A 23 -7.01 12.40 1.00
C ILE A 23 -5.61 12.82 1.47
N TRP A 24 -5.45 13.08 2.78
CA TRP A 24 -4.16 13.23 3.41
C TRP A 24 -3.67 11.90 3.99
N GLY A 25 -2.54 11.39 3.51
CA GLY A 25 -1.87 10.22 4.06
C GLY A 25 -0.67 10.64 4.92
N ILE A 26 -0.54 10.12 6.16
CA ILE A 26 0.47 10.60 7.08
C ILE A 26 1.63 9.64 7.35
N LEU A 27 1.36 8.36 7.51
CA LEU A 27 2.33 7.35 7.95
C LEU A 27 2.20 6.08 7.12
N ASN A 28 3.33 5.42 6.92
CA ASN A 28 3.38 4.12 6.27
C ASN A 28 4.09 3.10 7.16
N GLU A 29 3.41 2.00 7.49
CA GLU A 29 3.95 0.83 8.20
C GLU A 29 4.62 1.15 9.54
N CYS A 30 4.18 2.21 10.22
CA CYS A 30 4.70 2.58 11.53
C CYS A 30 4.07 1.75 12.66
N ALA A 31 4.40 2.06 13.91
CA ALA A 31 4.06 1.26 15.09
C ALA A 31 2.59 1.41 15.54
N SER A 32 1.62 1.18 14.64
CA SER A 32 0.18 1.28 14.91
C SER A 32 -0.38 0.18 15.82
N GLU A 33 0.44 -0.83 16.13
CA GLU A 33 0.14 -1.91 17.07
C GLU A 33 0.49 -1.59 18.53
N THR A 34 1.08 -0.40 18.80
CA THR A 34 1.53 -0.02 20.14
C THR A 34 0.79 1.20 20.70
N GLU A 35 0.61 1.28 22.01
CA GLU A 35 -0.01 2.45 22.68
C GLU A 35 0.81 3.72 22.46
N PHE A 36 2.14 3.63 22.41
CA PHE A 36 2.98 4.77 22.09
C PHE A 36 2.74 5.26 20.66
N GLY A 37 2.74 4.34 19.70
CA GLY A 37 2.38 4.64 18.30
C GLY A 37 0.99 5.29 18.21
N ARG A 38 -0.02 4.68 18.84
CA ARG A 38 -1.37 5.23 18.87
C ARG A 38 -1.42 6.67 19.38
N SER A 39 -0.68 6.99 20.47
CA SER A 39 -0.60 8.37 20.97
C SER A 39 -0.02 9.33 19.92
N CYS A 40 1.00 8.91 19.16
CA CYS A 40 1.58 9.70 18.06
C CYS A 40 0.57 9.89 16.92
N TYR A 41 -0.12 8.84 16.50
CA TYR A 41 -1.17 8.89 15.47
C TYR A 41 -2.29 9.86 15.85
N GLN A 42 -2.79 9.79 17.09
CA GLN A 42 -3.83 10.70 17.59
C GLN A 42 -3.45 12.16 17.44
N LYS A 43 -2.23 12.52 17.86
CA LYS A 43 -1.72 13.90 17.76
C LYS A 43 -1.61 14.37 16.31
N GLN A 44 -1.08 13.51 15.43
CA GLN A 44 -0.89 13.83 14.02
C GLN A 44 -2.23 13.98 13.27
N PHE A 45 -3.19 13.10 13.51
CA PHE A 45 -4.54 13.24 12.94
C PHE A 45 -5.26 14.50 13.47
N ALA A 46 -5.10 14.82 14.75
CA ALA A 46 -5.66 16.05 15.32
C ALA A 46 -5.05 17.29 14.65
N LEU A 47 -3.74 17.29 14.41
CA LEU A 47 -3.06 18.37 13.69
C LEU A 47 -3.57 18.53 12.25
N ILE A 48 -3.72 17.44 11.50
CA ILE A 48 -4.24 17.50 10.14
C ILE A 48 -5.64 18.11 10.12
N ARG A 49 -6.55 17.61 10.97
CA ARG A 49 -7.92 18.13 11.06
C ARG A 49 -8.00 19.59 11.48
N GLN A 50 -7.02 20.05 12.27
CA GLN A 50 -6.87 21.47 12.61
C GLN A 50 -6.45 22.32 11.41
N LEU A 51 -5.57 21.79 10.54
CA LEU A 51 -5.05 22.51 9.37
C LEU A 51 -5.99 22.42 8.16
N ASP A 52 -6.64 21.25 7.97
CA ASP A 52 -7.62 21.02 6.91
C ASP A 52 -8.72 20.06 7.42
N ALA A 53 -9.87 20.62 7.74
CA ALA A 53 -11.05 19.85 8.14
C ALA A 53 -11.92 19.40 6.95
N THR A 54 -11.51 19.68 5.72
CA THR A 54 -12.33 19.42 4.52
C THR A 54 -12.00 18.09 3.84
N ARG A 55 -10.78 17.60 3.99
CA ARG A 55 -10.30 16.36 3.37
C ARG A 55 -10.19 15.22 4.38
N PRO A 56 -10.56 14.00 3.99
CA PRO A 56 -10.36 12.82 4.84
C PRO A 56 -8.87 12.50 5.03
N CYS A 57 -8.57 11.75 6.09
CA CYS A 57 -7.23 11.34 6.45
C CYS A 57 -7.09 9.82 6.45
N THR A 58 -5.89 9.33 6.15
CA THR A 58 -5.53 7.92 6.19
C THR A 58 -4.09 7.70 6.66
N PHE A 59 -3.76 6.47 6.97
CA PHE A 59 -2.40 5.95 7.10
C PHE A 59 -2.35 4.52 6.55
N ALA A 60 -1.22 4.08 6.02
CA ALA A 60 -1.05 2.73 5.51
C ALA A 60 -0.53 1.79 6.60
N SER A 61 -1.25 0.71 6.90
CA SER A 61 -0.88 -0.29 7.88
C SER A 61 -0.46 -1.60 7.24
N CYS A 62 0.59 -2.24 7.78
CA CYS A 62 0.92 -3.64 7.55
C CYS A 62 0.72 -4.52 8.81
N LYS A 63 0.14 -3.96 9.87
CA LYS A 63 0.01 -4.63 11.18
C LYS A 63 -1.25 -5.48 11.30
N PHE A 64 -2.25 -5.24 10.42
CA PHE A 64 -3.49 -6.02 10.32
C PHE A 64 -4.12 -6.31 11.67
N PHE A 65 -4.27 -7.58 12.01
CA PHE A 65 -4.92 -8.08 13.22
C PHE A 65 -4.32 -7.57 14.55
N GLN A 66 -3.20 -6.88 14.52
CA GLN A 66 -2.55 -6.25 15.68
C GLN A 66 -2.75 -4.73 15.72
N ASP A 67 -3.29 -4.13 14.65
CA ASP A 67 -3.47 -2.68 14.56
C ASP A 67 -4.53 -2.19 15.56
N ILE A 68 -4.18 -1.20 16.36
CA ILE A 68 -5.09 -0.61 17.36
C ILE A 68 -5.54 0.81 16.99
N CYS A 69 -5.23 1.30 15.77
CA CYS A 69 -5.40 2.68 15.35
C CYS A 69 -6.50 2.91 14.31
N PHE A 70 -7.20 1.88 13.82
CA PHE A 70 -8.18 2.04 12.73
C PHE A 70 -9.44 2.82 13.09
N ASP A 71 -9.65 3.15 14.35
CA ASP A 71 -10.67 4.11 14.76
C ASP A 71 -10.29 5.57 14.46
N LEU A 72 -9.00 5.88 14.22
CA LEU A 72 -8.49 7.24 14.07
C LEU A 72 -8.64 7.84 12.66
N PRO A 73 -8.30 7.13 11.55
CA PRO A 73 -8.42 7.65 10.20
C PRO A 73 -9.88 7.68 9.72
N ASP A 74 -10.15 8.43 8.67
CA ASP A 74 -11.45 8.46 8.00
C ASP A 74 -11.55 7.35 6.94
N VAL A 75 -10.41 6.96 6.35
CA VAL A 75 -10.28 5.87 5.38
C VAL A 75 -9.27 4.86 5.88
N ILE A 76 -9.65 3.58 5.91
CA ILE A 76 -8.74 2.49 6.27
C ILE A 76 -7.84 2.17 5.07
N SER A 77 -6.54 2.02 5.29
CA SER A 77 -5.59 1.62 4.26
C SER A 77 -4.67 0.52 4.75
N CYS A 78 -4.53 -0.55 3.97
CA CYS A 78 -3.66 -1.68 4.28
C CYS A 78 -2.72 -2.01 3.13
N ASN A 79 -1.46 -2.28 3.48
CA ASN A 79 -0.47 -2.84 2.57
C ASN A 79 -0.56 -4.37 2.62
N ILE A 80 -1.04 -5.01 1.55
CA ILE A 80 -1.23 -6.47 1.52
C ILE A 80 -0.40 -7.10 0.40
N TYR A 81 0.22 -8.23 0.70
CA TYR A 81 1.10 -8.90 -0.26
C TYR A 81 0.85 -10.42 -0.35
N PRO A 82 -0.41 -10.86 -0.61
CA PRO A 82 -0.68 -12.27 -0.88
C PRO A 82 0.11 -12.71 -2.13
N ARG A 83 0.51 -13.99 -2.17
CA ARG A 83 1.45 -14.55 -3.15
C ARG A 83 2.90 -14.04 -3.06
N TRP A 84 3.16 -12.94 -2.36
CA TRP A 84 4.53 -12.45 -2.22
C TRP A 84 5.11 -12.71 -0.82
N TYR A 85 4.52 -12.11 0.21
CA TYR A 85 4.92 -12.34 1.61
C TYR A 85 4.00 -13.34 2.32
N VAL A 86 2.76 -13.47 1.88
CA VAL A 86 1.76 -14.36 2.45
C VAL A 86 1.40 -15.44 1.43
N ASP A 87 1.55 -16.71 1.84
CA ASP A 87 1.20 -17.86 1.01
C ASP A 87 -0.26 -18.27 1.25
N LYS A 88 -1.17 -17.44 0.73
CA LYS A 88 -2.61 -17.65 0.75
C LYS A 88 -3.21 -17.25 -0.59
N PRO A 89 -4.34 -17.85 -1.01
CA PRO A 89 -5.14 -17.35 -2.13
C PRO A 89 -5.53 -15.88 -1.92
N VAL A 90 -5.42 -15.07 -2.97
CA VAL A 90 -5.58 -13.62 -2.88
C VAL A 90 -6.96 -13.23 -2.37
N GLN A 91 -8.02 -13.81 -2.94
CA GLN A 91 -9.41 -13.53 -2.55
C GLN A 91 -9.68 -13.89 -1.10
N GLN A 92 -9.17 -15.05 -0.65
CA GLN A 92 -9.32 -15.47 0.74
C GLN A 92 -8.65 -14.50 1.70
N TYR A 93 -7.40 -14.10 1.40
CA TYR A 93 -6.66 -13.18 2.25
C TYR A 93 -7.30 -11.79 2.32
N LEU A 94 -7.78 -11.28 1.19
CA LEU A 94 -8.50 -10.01 1.13
C LEU A 94 -9.79 -10.07 1.97
N ALA A 95 -10.56 -11.15 1.85
CA ALA A 95 -11.78 -11.36 2.66
C ALA A 95 -11.48 -11.38 4.16
N GLU A 96 -10.47 -12.15 4.59
CA GLU A 96 -10.04 -12.21 5.99
C GLU A 96 -9.68 -10.83 6.56
N VAL A 97 -9.00 -9.99 5.76
CA VAL A 97 -8.64 -8.61 6.15
C VAL A 97 -9.89 -7.73 6.27
N CYS A 98 -10.80 -7.82 5.29
CA CYS A 98 -12.04 -7.04 5.30
C CYS A 98 -12.94 -7.41 6.47
N ASP A 99 -13.11 -8.70 6.73
CA ASP A 99 -13.93 -9.20 7.84
C ASP A 99 -13.35 -8.74 9.18
N TRP A 100 -12.04 -8.86 9.38
CA TRP A 100 -11.40 -8.39 10.58
C TRP A 100 -11.55 -6.87 10.79
N ILE A 101 -11.38 -6.06 9.73
CA ILE A 101 -11.55 -4.60 9.80
C ILE A 101 -12.96 -4.25 10.33
N LYS A 102 -13.98 -4.98 9.88
CA LYS A 102 -15.39 -4.72 10.25
C LYS A 102 -15.73 -5.20 11.65
N GLU A 103 -15.23 -6.36 12.04
CA GLU A 103 -15.61 -7.03 13.29
C GLU A 103 -14.77 -6.55 14.46
N ASP A 104 -13.45 -6.66 14.37
CA ASP A 104 -12.54 -6.46 15.49
C ASP A 104 -11.66 -5.21 15.33
N GLY A 105 -11.38 -4.79 14.07
CA GLY A 105 -10.38 -3.78 13.73
C GLY A 105 -10.82 -2.34 13.93
N LYS A 106 -12.03 -2.08 14.47
CA LYS A 106 -12.59 -0.73 14.68
C LYS A 106 -12.75 0.11 13.39
N GLY A 107 -12.72 -0.55 12.24
CA GLY A 107 -12.87 0.09 10.92
C GLY A 107 -14.28 -0.04 10.34
N LYS A 108 -15.25 -0.52 11.12
CA LYS A 108 -16.63 -0.69 10.67
C LYS A 108 -17.20 0.62 10.13
N ASP A 109 -17.90 0.53 9.01
CA ASP A 109 -18.53 1.64 8.30
C ASP A 109 -17.56 2.67 7.70
N LYS A 110 -16.24 2.39 7.67
CA LYS A 110 -15.26 3.22 7.00
C LYS A 110 -14.90 2.67 5.62
N PRO A 111 -14.66 3.54 4.63
CA PRO A 111 -14.09 3.11 3.35
C PRO A 111 -12.76 2.39 3.55
N PHE A 112 -12.53 1.33 2.77
CA PHE A 112 -11.29 0.58 2.79
C PHE A 112 -10.58 0.64 1.45
N ILE A 113 -9.28 0.94 1.45
CA ILE A 113 -8.41 0.87 0.28
C ILE A 113 -7.22 -0.06 0.55
N VAL A 114 -6.77 -0.74 -0.48
CA VAL A 114 -5.51 -1.46 -0.46
C VAL A 114 -4.41 -0.51 -0.92
N SER A 115 -3.62 -0.01 0.01
CA SER A 115 -2.58 1.00 -0.24
C SER A 115 -1.31 0.46 -0.87
N GLU A 116 -1.06 -0.85 -0.77
CA GLU A 116 -0.01 -1.53 -1.51
C GLU A 116 -0.37 -2.98 -1.81
N ILE A 117 -0.17 -3.36 -3.06
CA ILE A 117 -0.01 -4.73 -3.53
C ILE A 117 1.29 -4.82 -4.32
N GLY A 118 1.81 -6.02 -4.55
CA GLY A 118 3.00 -6.14 -5.40
C GLY A 118 3.68 -7.50 -5.33
N ALA A 119 4.55 -7.72 -6.30
CA ALA A 119 5.50 -8.83 -6.35
C ALA A 119 6.78 -8.37 -7.02
N GLY A 120 7.92 -8.96 -6.69
CA GLY A 120 9.20 -8.61 -7.28
C GLY A 120 9.52 -9.42 -8.53
N ALA A 121 10.13 -8.77 -9.53
CA ALA A 121 10.76 -9.43 -10.67
C ALA A 121 12.06 -8.72 -11.07
N LEU A 122 13.03 -9.49 -11.50
CA LEU A 122 14.23 -8.97 -12.15
C LEU A 122 13.96 -8.79 -13.64
N TYR A 123 14.24 -7.60 -14.18
CA TYR A 123 14.08 -7.34 -15.61
C TYR A 123 14.86 -8.36 -16.44
N GLY A 124 14.20 -8.98 -17.41
CA GLY A 124 14.76 -10.02 -18.27
C GLY A 124 14.90 -11.41 -17.62
N CYS A 125 14.41 -11.61 -16.40
CA CYS A 125 14.42 -12.90 -15.75
C CYS A 125 13.15 -13.68 -16.09
N HIS A 126 13.32 -14.78 -16.82
CA HIS A 126 12.25 -15.65 -17.32
C HIS A 126 12.55 -17.11 -17.02
N ASN A 127 11.54 -17.88 -16.68
CA ASN A 127 11.66 -19.34 -16.64
C ASN A 127 10.28 -20.03 -16.89
N SER A 128 10.33 -21.28 -17.35
CA SER A 128 9.12 -22.07 -17.64
C SER A 128 8.29 -22.45 -16.41
N TYR A 129 8.81 -22.27 -15.21
CA TYR A 129 8.12 -22.60 -13.96
C TYR A 129 7.45 -21.38 -13.32
N HIS A 130 7.62 -20.19 -13.93
CA HIS A 130 7.10 -18.93 -13.40
C HIS A 130 7.41 -18.75 -11.90
N GLY A 131 8.66 -19.04 -11.50
CA GLY A 131 9.10 -18.94 -10.11
C GLY A 131 9.22 -17.49 -9.63
N LYS A 132 9.21 -17.27 -8.31
CA LYS A 132 9.45 -15.93 -7.75
C LYS A 132 10.69 -15.28 -8.38
N TRP A 133 10.64 -13.98 -8.57
CA TRP A 133 11.61 -13.11 -9.24
C TRP A 133 11.59 -13.16 -10.77
N THR A 134 10.78 -14.00 -11.41
CA THR A 134 10.55 -13.91 -12.86
C THR A 134 9.50 -12.86 -13.20
N GLU A 135 9.55 -12.35 -14.42
CA GLU A 135 8.56 -11.40 -14.90
C GLU A 135 7.16 -12.03 -15.04
N GLU A 136 7.10 -13.33 -15.38
CA GLU A 136 5.85 -14.10 -15.43
C GLU A 136 5.19 -14.16 -14.06
N TYR A 137 5.96 -14.50 -13.01
CA TYR A 137 5.44 -14.55 -11.64
C TYR A 137 4.88 -13.20 -11.20
N GLN A 138 5.60 -12.11 -11.47
CA GLN A 138 5.15 -10.77 -11.12
C GLN A 138 3.85 -10.42 -11.84
N ALA A 139 3.76 -10.69 -13.15
CA ALA A 139 2.59 -10.40 -13.96
C ALA A 139 1.35 -11.17 -13.47
N GLU A 140 1.51 -12.46 -13.17
CA GLU A 140 0.44 -13.31 -12.63
C GLU A 140 0.00 -12.88 -11.23
N ALA A 141 0.95 -12.63 -10.32
CA ALA A 141 0.65 -12.21 -8.96
C ALA A 141 -0.09 -10.86 -8.93
N LEU A 142 0.36 -9.88 -9.73
CA LEU A 142 -0.31 -8.59 -9.84
C LEU A 142 -1.68 -8.71 -10.50
N ALA A 143 -1.83 -9.58 -11.50
CA ALA A 143 -3.14 -9.82 -12.12
C ALA A 143 -4.16 -10.35 -11.11
N GLU A 144 -3.79 -11.34 -10.29
CA GLU A 144 -4.67 -11.88 -9.26
C GLU A 144 -4.97 -10.84 -8.17
N GLN A 145 -3.95 -10.12 -7.68
CA GLN A 145 -4.10 -9.11 -6.65
C GLN A 145 -5.01 -7.96 -7.10
N LEU A 146 -4.77 -7.41 -8.30
CA LEU A 146 -5.59 -6.33 -8.86
C LEU A 146 -7.04 -6.78 -9.09
N THR A 147 -7.23 -7.93 -9.73
CA THR A 147 -8.58 -8.43 -10.02
C THR A 147 -9.36 -8.65 -8.73
N ALA A 148 -8.75 -9.25 -7.71
CA ALA A 148 -9.41 -9.45 -6.43
C ALA A 148 -9.84 -8.13 -5.76
N CYS A 149 -8.98 -7.10 -5.81
CA CYS A 149 -9.31 -5.80 -5.25
C CYS A 149 -10.40 -5.07 -6.06
N LEU A 150 -10.32 -5.09 -7.39
CA LEU A 150 -11.25 -4.37 -8.28
C LEU A 150 -12.63 -5.04 -8.35
N GLU A 151 -12.72 -6.35 -8.14
CA GLU A 151 -13.99 -7.10 -8.10
C GLU A 151 -14.61 -7.14 -6.69
N SER A 152 -13.87 -6.73 -5.66
CA SER A 152 -14.36 -6.70 -4.29
C SER A 152 -15.29 -5.50 -4.06
N SER A 153 -16.49 -5.77 -3.55
CA SER A 153 -17.41 -4.71 -3.10
C SER A 153 -16.92 -3.96 -1.85
N GLU A 154 -15.91 -4.48 -1.17
CA GLU A 154 -15.38 -3.94 0.08
C GLU A 154 -14.16 -3.03 -0.14
N CYS A 155 -13.42 -3.26 -1.23
CA CYS A 155 -12.22 -2.51 -1.56
C CYS A 155 -12.57 -1.35 -2.49
N MET A 156 -12.42 -0.12 -2.00
CA MET A 156 -12.77 1.10 -2.74
C MET A 156 -11.65 1.61 -3.65
N GLY A 157 -10.46 1.03 -3.55
CA GLY A 157 -9.31 1.40 -4.37
C GLY A 157 -8.08 0.56 -4.07
N VAL A 158 -7.17 0.51 -5.04
CA VAL A 158 -5.94 -0.27 -4.94
C VAL A 158 -4.76 0.46 -5.55
N TYR A 159 -3.60 0.37 -4.90
CA TYR A 159 -2.34 0.93 -5.37
C TYR A 159 -1.29 -0.17 -5.51
N ILE A 160 -0.47 -0.06 -6.56
CA ILE A 160 0.63 -0.99 -6.82
C ILE A 160 1.93 -0.43 -6.23
N TRP A 161 2.60 -1.18 -5.41
CA TRP A 161 3.97 -0.95 -5.03
C TRP A 161 4.91 -1.82 -5.89
N GLN A 162 5.53 -1.26 -6.96
CA GLN A 162 5.59 0.16 -7.27
C GLN A 162 5.74 0.41 -8.79
N PHE A 163 5.83 1.68 -9.20
CA PHE A 163 5.96 2.00 -10.62
C PHE A 163 7.31 1.53 -11.19
N CYS A 164 8.43 1.93 -10.58
CA CYS A 164 9.76 1.55 -11.08
C CYS A 164 10.64 0.95 -9.97
N ASP A 165 11.60 0.13 -10.36
CA ASP A 165 12.63 -0.36 -9.46
C ASP A 165 13.45 0.80 -8.89
N VAL A 166 13.78 0.73 -7.61
CA VAL A 166 14.57 1.76 -6.91
C VAL A 166 15.67 1.13 -6.06
N ARG A 167 16.80 1.80 -5.97
CA ARG A 167 17.87 1.40 -5.06
C ARG A 167 17.40 1.52 -3.62
N VAL A 168 17.72 0.53 -2.79
CA VAL A 168 17.46 0.55 -1.35
C VAL A 168 18.70 0.95 -0.57
N SER A 169 18.53 1.34 0.70
CA SER A 169 19.64 1.57 1.62
C SER A 169 20.33 0.26 2.01
N SER A 170 21.58 0.35 2.47
CA SER A 170 22.42 -0.84 2.73
C SER A 170 21.86 -1.81 3.76
N GLU A 171 21.04 -1.35 4.68
CA GLU A 171 20.36 -2.18 5.68
C GLU A 171 19.36 -3.18 5.06
N TRP A 172 18.88 -2.90 3.85
CA TRP A 172 17.93 -3.73 3.11
C TRP A 172 18.56 -4.61 2.05
N PHE A 173 19.89 -4.59 1.86
CA PHE A 173 20.54 -5.37 0.80
C PHE A 173 20.31 -6.88 0.93
N ALA A 174 20.26 -7.39 2.15
CA ALA A 174 19.90 -8.79 2.38
C ALA A 174 18.47 -9.06 1.87
N GLY A 175 18.33 -10.00 0.94
CA GLY A 175 17.03 -10.34 0.34
C GLY A 175 16.53 -9.35 -0.74
N ARG A 176 17.38 -8.40 -1.17
CA ARG A 176 17.10 -7.46 -2.28
C ARG A 176 18.10 -7.67 -3.43
N PRO A 177 17.76 -8.50 -4.43
CA PRO A 177 18.66 -8.72 -5.57
C PRO A 177 19.11 -7.42 -6.21
N ARG A 178 20.40 -7.32 -6.56
CA ARG A 178 21.03 -6.11 -7.12
C ARG A 178 20.94 -4.87 -6.23
N GLU A 179 20.70 -5.03 -4.92
CA GLU A 179 20.50 -3.92 -3.97
C GLU A 179 19.30 -3.02 -4.35
N MET A 180 18.29 -3.61 -5.01
CA MET A 180 17.14 -2.90 -5.55
C MET A 180 15.84 -3.43 -4.94
N ASN A 181 14.86 -2.56 -4.75
CA ASN A 181 13.48 -2.98 -4.63
C ASN A 181 12.95 -3.24 -6.04
N ASN A 182 12.87 -4.52 -6.41
CA ASN A 182 12.50 -4.96 -7.75
C ASN A 182 10.98 -5.17 -7.92
N LYS A 183 10.15 -4.47 -7.14
CA LYS A 183 8.69 -4.52 -7.28
C LYS A 183 8.14 -3.56 -8.33
N GLY A 184 9.00 -2.78 -9.01
CA GLY A 184 8.59 -1.94 -10.13
C GLY A 184 7.92 -2.75 -11.24
N ILE A 185 6.86 -2.22 -11.84
CA ILE A 185 6.30 -2.74 -13.09
C ILE A 185 7.16 -2.37 -14.30
N VAL A 186 8.04 -1.38 -14.11
CA VAL A 186 9.17 -1.08 -14.99
C VAL A 186 10.47 -1.15 -14.17
N ASP A 187 11.60 -1.32 -14.84
CA ASP A 187 12.90 -1.31 -14.17
C ASP A 187 13.39 0.12 -13.82
N GLU A 188 14.61 0.25 -13.28
CA GLU A 188 15.23 1.52 -12.91
C GLU A 188 15.47 2.47 -14.10
N TYR A 189 15.48 1.94 -15.33
CA TYR A 189 15.62 2.70 -16.57
C TYR A 189 14.29 2.96 -17.29
N ARG A 190 13.17 2.65 -16.65
CA ARG A 190 11.81 2.76 -17.20
C ARG A 190 11.49 1.76 -18.32
N ARG A 191 12.22 0.65 -18.43
CA ARG A 191 11.91 -0.41 -19.38
C ARG A 191 10.76 -1.25 -18.83
N PRO A 192 9.67 -1.46 -19.59
CA PRO A 192 8.53 -2.24 -19.14
C PRO A 192 8.90 -3.70 -18.86
N LYS A 193 8.42 -4.25 -17.74
CA LYS A 193 8.39 -5.69 -17.47
C LYS A 193 7.07 -6.27 -17.98
N LEU A 194 6.91 -7.60 -18.05
CA LEU A 194 5.65 -8.23 -18.45
C LEU A 194 4.45 -7.73 -17.63
N ALA A 195 4.67 -7.44 -16.36
CA ALA A 195 3.65 -6.91 -15.47
C ALA A 195 3.07 -5.56 -15.94
N TYR A 196 3.85 -4.72 -16.63
CA TYR A 196 3.38 -3.42 -17.12
C TYR A 196 2.19 -3.55 -18.07
N GLU A 197 2.31 -4.39 -19.10
CA GLU A 197 1.22 -4.59 -20.05
C GLU A 197 0.03 -5.30 -19.39
N LYS A 198 0.27 -6.25 -18.49
CA LYS A 198 -0.79 -6.93 -17.75
C LYS A 198 -1.59 -5.98 -16.86
N VAL A 199 -0.93 -5.09 -16.15
CA VAL A 199 -1.56 -4.04 -15.32
C VAL A 199 -2.38 -3.08 -16.19
N LYS A 200 -1.83 -2.65 -17.32
CA LYS A 200 -2.50 -1.78 -18.29
C LYS A 200 -3.78 -2.42 -18.85
N GLU A 201 -3.73 -3.71 -19.25
CA GLU A 201 -4.90 -4.46 -19.71
C GLU A 201 -6.00 -4.49 -18.64
N ILE A 202 -5.64 -4.73 -17.39
CA ILE A 202 -6.60 -4.80 -16.28
C ILE A 202 -7.24 -3.44 -16.06
N PHE A 203 -6.48 -2.35 -15.92
CA PHE A 203 -7.03 -1.01 -15.72
C PHE A 203 -7.86 -0.48 -16.90
N GLN A 204 -7.68 -1.02 -18.10
CA GLN A 204 -8.53 -0.68 -19.24
C GLN A 204 -9.88 -1.41 -19.23
N LYS A 205 -9.99 -2.51 -18.48
CA LYS A 205 -11.21 -3.30 -18.36
C LYS A 205 -12.18 -2.72 -17.33
N TYR A 206 -11.64 -2.08 -16.27
CA TYR A 206 -12.39 -1.45 -15.17
C TYR A 206 -12.36 0.07 -15.24
#